data_7b602aee70ecd17bf79cc62e7174c3da
#
_entry.id   7b602aee70ecd17bf79cc62e7174c3da
#
_cell.length_a   1.000
_cell.length_b   1.000
_cell.length_c   1.000
_cell.angle_alpha   90.00
_cell.angle_beta   90.00
_cell.angle_gamma   90.00
#
_symmetry.space_group_name_H-M   'P 1'
#
loop_
_entity.id
_entity.type
_entity.pdbx_description
1 polymer ?
#
loop_
_entity_poly.entity_id
_entity_poly.type
_entity_poly.pdbx_seq_one_letter_code
_entity_poly.pdbx_strand_id
1 'polypeptide(L)'
;MPDAVVFDLDGVLLDSEQRWNDAKEAVTTAAGGRWRDDAATAMMGMSSPEWSAYMHDELAVPYEPERINELVVERMAAGYAEELPLLPGAIDAVETLAARWPLGLASSSNREIIDAFLDLSGLRDRFRVTTSSEEVGRGKPSPDVYLEVAARLGADAARCVAVEDSSNGLRAAAAAGMAVIAVPNPHYPPAPDALALAAATVMTPGEVTPALVERVAGSPS
;
A
#
# COMPACT_ATOMS: atom_id res chain seq x y z
N MET A 1 4.08 -24.98 -0.15
CA MET A 1 2.96 -24.06 -0.50
C MET A 1 2.97 -22.95 0.51
N PRO A 2 2.73 -21.69 0.12
CA PRO A 2 2.66 -20.59 1.08
C PRO A 2 1.46 -20.76 2.01
N ASP A 3 1.56 -20.16 3.21
CA ASP A 3 0.47 -20.15 4.19
C ASP A 3 -0.57 -19.06 3.87
N ALA A 4 -0.13 -17.93 3.29
CA ALA A 4 -0.97 -16.81 2.91
C ALA A 4 -0.31 -15.93 1.83
N VAL A 5 -1.11 -15.07 1.19
CA VAL A 5 -0.63 -13.99 0.32
C VAL A 5 -1.06 -12.66 0.94
N VAL A 6 -0.13 -11.71 1.04
CA VAL A 6 -0.34 -10.39 1.62
C VAL A 6 -0.13 -9.32 0.55
N PHE A 7 -1.16 -8.57 0.25
CA PHE A 7 -1.11 -7.47 -0.71
C PHE A 7 -0.85 -6.13 0.00
N ASP A 8 -0.05 -5.27 -0.61
CA ASP A 8 -0.20 -3.85 -0.43
C ASP A 8 -1.42 -3.33 -1.20
N LEU A 9 -1.83 -2.08 -0.94
CA LEU A 9 -2.99 -1.45 -1.57
C LEU A 9 -2.57 -0.49 -2.68
N ASP A 10 -1.89 0.59 -2.28
CA ASP A 10 -1.56 1.72 -3.15
C ASP A 10 -0.39 1.34 -4.08
N GLY A 11 -0.56 1.51 -5.40
CA GLY A 11 0.43 1.07 -6.39
C GLY A 11 0.40 -0.43 -6.73
N VAL A 12 -0.33 -1.25 -5.95
CA VAL A 12 -0.52 -2.70 -6.22
C VAL A 12 -1.94 -3.01 -6.70
N LEU A 13 -2.95 -2.57 -5.97
CA LEU A 13 -4.36 -2.77 -6.34
C LEU A 13 -5.00 -1.50 -6.89
N LEU A 14 -4.52 -0.34 -6.46
CA LEU A 14 -4.98 0.99 -6.86
C LEU A 14 -3.86 1.81 -7.50
N ASP A 15 -4.17 2.51 -8.58
CA ASP A 15 -3.34 3.59 -9.16
C ASP A 15 -3.68 4.91 -8.44
N SER A 16 -3.22 5.03 -7.20
CA SER A 16 -3.66 6.06 -6.27
C SER A 16 -2.64 7.18 -6.04
N GLU A 17 -1.38 7.02 -6.42
CA GLU A 17 -0.31 7.99 -6.14
C GLU A 17 -0.65 9.41 -6.61
N GLN A 18 -1.11 9.56 -7.86
CA GLN A 18 -1.48 10.87 -8.37
C GLN A 18 -2.68 11.45 -7.61
N ARG A 19 -3.65 10.62 -7.21
CA ARG A 19 -4.82 11.07 -6.44
C ARG A 19 -4.43 11.54 -5.04
N TRP A 20 -3.47 10.87 -4.39
CA TRP A 20 -2.89 11.33 -3.13
C TRP A 20 -2.23 12.70 -3.28
N ASN A 21 -1.44 12.90 -4.34
CA ASN A 21 -0.79 14.18 -4.62
C ASN A 21 -1.81 15.29 -4.89
N ASP A 22 -2.81 15.04 -5.74
CA ASP A 22 -3.89 15.98 -6.06
C ASP A 22 -4.71 16.35 -4.81
N ALA A 23 -4.99 15.39 -3.92
CA ALA A 23 -5.70 15.65 -2.68
C ALA A 23 -4.90 16.53 -1.71
N LYS A 24 -3.61 16.23 -1.52
CA LYS A 24 -2.69 17.03 -0.69
C LYS A 24 -2.51 18.44 -1.24
N GLU A 25 -2.31 18.60 -2.54
CA GLU A 25 -2.20 19.89 -3.20
C GLU A 25 -3.47 20.73 -3.03
N ALA A 26 -4.63 20.11 -3.26
CA ALA A 26 -5.92 20.80 -3.13
C ALA A 26 -6.19 21.23 -1.69
N VAL A 27 -5.88 20.39 -0.68
CA VAL A 27 -6.02 20.77 0.74
C VAL A 27 -5.05 21.90 1.08
N THR A 28 -3.77 21.82 0.66
CA THR A 28 -2.78 22.86 0.88
C THR A 28 -3.25 24.20 0.31
N THR A 29 -3.69 24.20 -0.94
CA THR A 29 -4.11 25.42 -1.65
C THR A 29 -5.39 26.01 -1.04
N ALA A 30 -6.38 25.18 -0.73
CA ALA A 30 -7.64 25.61 -0.12
C ALA A 30 -7.44 26.22 1.28
N ALA A 31 -6.45 25.73 2.02
CA ALA A 31 -6.09 26.24 3.34
C ALA A 31 -5.22 27.51 3.30
N GLY A 32 -4.79 27.96 2.12
CA GLY A 32 -3.88 29.11 1.97
C GLY A 32 -2.40 28.79 2.21
N GLY A 33 -2.04 27.51 2.23
CA GLY A 33 -0.67 27.03 2.25
C GLY A 33 0.03 27.22 0.89
N ARG A 34 1.29 26.78 0.80
CA ARG A 34 2.14 26.97 -0.39
C ARG A 34 2.55 25.61 -0.93
N TRP A 35 1.84 25.13 -1.96
CA TRP A 35 2.31 23.95 -2.69
C TRP A 35 3.58 24.28 -3.47
N ARG A 36 4.56 23.38 -3.44
CA ARG A 36 5.85 23.51 -4.13
C ARG A 36 5.99 22.36 -5.15
N ASP A 37 6.75 22.61 -6.20
CA ASP A 37 6.98 21.61 -7.28
C ASP A 37 7.62 20.31 -6.78
N ASP A 38 8.39 20.38 -5.68
CA ASP A 38 9.03 19.21 -5.06
C ASP A 38 8.19 18.52 -3.98
N ALA A 39 7.04 19.09 -3.59
CA ALA A 39 6.24 18.63 -2.46
C ALA A 39 5.77 17.17 -2.61
N ALA A 40 5.26 16.79 -3.79
CA ALA A 40 4.84 15.42 -4.07
C ALA A 40 5.99 14.43 -3.86
N THR A 41 7.16 14.72 -4.41
CA THR A 41 8.34 13.87 -4.27
C THR A 41 8.87 13.84 -2.83
N ALA A 42 8.84 14.97 -2.12
CA ALA A 42 9.27 15.04 -0.73
C ALA A 42 8.41 14.18 0.21
N MET A 43 7.10 14.13 -0.03
CA MET A 43 6.16 13.34 0.78
C MET A 43 6.02 11.87 0.35
N MET A 44 6.70 11.45 -0.72
CA MET A 44 6.61 10.08 -1.22
C MET A 44 7.08 9.05 -0.18
N GLY A 45 6.22 8.09 0.11
CA GLY A 45 6.51 7.02 1.07
C GLY A 45 6.46 7.43 2.54
N MET A 46 6.09 8.67 2.85
CA MET A 46 5.80 9.10 4.22
C MET A 46 4.50 8.48 4.73
N SER A 47 4.47 8.14 6.01
CA SER A 47 3.25 7.78 6.73
C SER A 47 2.33 8.99 6.91
N SER A 48 1.05 8.73 7.25
CA SER A 48 0.07 9.83 7.43
C SER A 48 0.51 10.88 8.45
N PRO A 49 1.08 10.53 9.62
CA PRO A 49 1.63 11.53 10.53
C PRO A 49 2.80 12.33 9.93
N GLU A 50 3.66 11.69 9.12
CA GLU A 50 4.83 12.36 8.56
C GLU A 50 4.47 13.37 7.47
N TRP A 51 3.63 12.97 6.47
CA TRP A 51 3.27 13.90 5.42
C TRP A 51 2.32 15.01 5.91
N SER A 52 1.46 14.76 6.91
CA SER A 52 0.60 15.81 7.47
C SER A 52 1.40 16.83 8.28
N ALA A 53 2.42 16.38 9.04
CA ALA A 53 3.37 17.28 9.69
C ALA A 53 4.17 18.09 8.66
N TYR A 54 4.66 17.46 7.58
CA TYR A 54 5.34 18.16 6.50
C TYR A 54 4.46 19.25 5.85
N MET A 55 3.17 18.95 5.61
CA MET A 55 2.23 19.95 5.07
C MET A 55 2.04 21.13 6.03
N HIS A 56 2.00 20.88 7.34
CA HIS A 56 1.94 21.93 8.36
C HIS A 56 3.21 22.78 8.37
N ASP A 57 4.37 22.13 8.56
CA ASP A 57 5.65 22.79 8.81
C ASP A 57 6.25 23.44 7.55
N GLU A 58 6.25 22.69 6.44
CA GLU A 58 6.98 23.07 5.23
C GLU A 58 6.10 23.73 4.17
N LEU A 59 4.83 23.36 4.09
CA LEU A 59 3.89 23.96 3.13
C LEU A 59 3.01 25.04 3.76
N ALA A 60 3.22 25.34 5.04
CA ALA A 60 2.53 26.37 5.81
C ALA A 60 0.99 26.22 5.81
N VAL A 61 0.50 24.99 5.89
CA VAL A 61 -0.92 24.73 6.07
C VAL A 61 -1.31 25.08 7.51
N PRO A 62 -2.26 26.02 7.76
CA PRO A 62 -2.51 26.59 9.09
C PRO A 62 -3.42 25.70 9.96
N TYR A 63 -3.38 24.38 9.79
CA TYR A 63 -4.12 23.40 10.58
C TYR A 63 -3.14 22.45 11.26
N GLU A 64 -3.53 21.88 12.41
CA GLU A 64 -2.78 20.81 13.05
C GLU A 64 -2.69 19.59 12.14
N PRO A 65 -1.59 18.79 12.22
CA PRO A 65 -1.38 17.63 11.35
C PRO A 65 -2.54 16.65 11.29
N GLU A 66 -3.20 16.40 12.41
CA GLU A 66 -4.36 15.50 12.49
C GLU A 66 -5.51 16.03 11.62
N ARG A 67 -5.78 17.36 11.65
CA ARG A 67 -6.83 17.95 10.84
C ARG A 67 -6.47 17.96 9.36
N ILE A 68 -5.20 18.14 9.03
CA ILE A 68 -4.70 18.05 7.65
C ILE A 68 -4.93 16.62 7.13
N ASN A 69 -4.59 15.62 7.92
CA ASN A 69 -4.81 14.21 7.58
C ASN A 69 -6.30 13.94 7.30
N GLU A 70 -7.19 14.34 8.21
CA GLU A 70 -8.65 14.18 8.01
C GLU A 70 -9.13 14.79 6.68
N LEU A 71 -8.72 16.03 6.37
CA LEU A 71 -9.14 16.73 5.15
C LEU A 71 -8.65 16.03 3.87
N VAL A 72 -7.43 15.51 3.88
CA VAL A 72 -6.88 14.75 2.75
C VAL A 72 -7.63 13.44 2.58
N VAL A 73 -7.86 12.70 3.68
CA VAL A 73 -8.60 11.43 3.67
C VAL A 73 -10.04 11.62 3.21
N GLU A 74 -10.75 12.65 3.72
CA GLU A 74 -12.10 13.00 3.26
C GLU A 74 -12.13 13.21 1.74
N ARG A 75 -11.14 13.92 1.20
CA ARG A 75 -11.04 14.20 -0.24
C ARG A 75 -10.71 12.95 -1.05
N MET A 76 -9.81 12.11 -0.56
CA MET A 76 -9.49 10.82 -1.18
C MET A 76 -10.72 9.91 -1.25
N ALA A 77 -11.45 9.76 -0.14
CA ALA A 77 -12.64 8.93 -0.07
C ALA A 77 -13.74 9.45 -1.02
N ALA A 78 -13.93 10.77 -1.11
CA ALA A 78 -14.85 11.36 -2.08
C ALA A 78 -14.46 11.05 -3.52
N GLY A 79 -13.16 11.15 -3.87
CA GLY A 79 -12.66 10.81 -5.19
C GLY A 79 -12.84 9.32 -5.53
N TYR A 80 -12.65 8.43 -4.56
CA TYR A 80 -12.90 6.99 -4.76
C TYR A 80 -14.39 6.66 -4.97
N ALA A 81 -15.29 7.41 -4.33
CA ALA A 81 -16.74 7.26 -4.56
C ALA A 81 -17.16 7.70 -5.97
N GLU A 82 -16.44 8.63 -6.59
CA GLU A 82 -16.67 9.03 -7.99
C GLU A 82 -16.07 7.99 -8.96
N GLU A 83 -14.85 7.57 -8.72
CA GLU A 83 -14.12 6.60 -9.53
C GLU A 83 -13.03 5.91 -8.70
N LEU A 84 -13.16 4.59 -8.50
CA LEU A 84 -12.12 3.79 -7.86
C LEU A 84 -11.01 3.48 -8.89
N PRO A 85 -9.75 3.95 -8.68
CA PRO A 85 -8.68 3.79 -9.67
C PRO A 85 -8.03 2.41 -9.61
N LEU A 86 -8.75 1.36 -9.95
CA LEU A 86 -8.25 -0.01 -9.94
C LEU A 86 -7.15 -0.20 -10.99
N LEU A 87 -6.04 -0.82 -10.60
CA LEU A 87 -5.04 -1.26 -11.55
C LEU A 87 -5.55 -2.42 -12.42
N PRO A 88 -5.15 -2.49 -13.69
CA PRO A 88 -5.58 -3.57 -14.60
C PRO A 88 -5.25 -4.97 -14.05
N GLY A 89 -6.27 -5.81 -13.91
CA GLY A 89 -6.13 -7.18 -13.39
C GLY A 89 -6.07 -7.30 -11.87
N ALA A 90 -6.23 -6.20 -11.10
CA ALA A 90 -6.21 -6.25 -9.63
C ALA A 90 -7.33 -7.13 -9.06
N ILE A 91 -8.57 -6.96 -9.55
CA ILE A 91 -9.71 -7.79 -9.12
C ILE A 91 -9.45 -9.26 -9.40
N ASP A 92 -9.07 -9.59 -10.65
CA ASP A 92 -8.84 -10.98 -11.09
C ASP A 92 -7.72 -11.66 -10.29
N ALA A 93 -6.66 -10.92 -9.96
CA ALA A 93 -5.57 -11.42 -9.13
C ALA A 93 -6.06 -11.78 -7.72
N VAL A 94 -6.78 -10.87 -7.07
CA VAL A 94 -7.35 -11.10 -5.73
C VAL A 94 -8.32 -12.29 -5.74
N GLU A 95 -9.28 -12.34 -6.67
CA GLU A 95 -10.26 -13.42 -6.79
C GLU A 95 -9.59 -14.78 -7.01
N THR A 96 -8.61 -14.84 -7.92
CA THR A 96 -7.90 -16.07 -8.26
C THR A 96 -7.06 -16.60 -7.09
N LEU A 97 -6.39 -15.70 -6.36
CA LEU A 97 -5.54 -16.09 -5.23
C LEU A 97 -6.37 -16.40 -3.99
N ALA A 98 -7.48 -15.69 -3.73
CA ALA A 98 -8.40 -15.97 -2.64
C ALA A 98 -9.03 -17.36 -2.71
N ALA A 99 -9.16 -17.93 -3.93
CA ALA A 99 -9.64 -19.30 -4.11
C ALA A 99 -8.65 -20.38 -3.62
N ARG A 100 -7.39 -20.00 -3.33
CA ARG A 100 -6.32 -20.95 -2.95
C ARG A 100 -5.72 -20.67 -1.58
N TRP A 101 -5.61 -19.41 -1.18
CA TRP A 101 -4.94 -19.01 0.06
C TRP A 101 -5.75 -17.96 0.82
N PRO A 102 -5.58 -17.92 2.15
CA PRO A 102 -5.98 -16.76 2.93
C PRO A 102 -5.26 -15.52 2.40
N LEU A 103 -6.01 -14.42 2.19
CA LEU A 103 -5.43 -13.15 1.80
C LEU A 103 -5.40 -12.18 2.97
N GLY A 104 -4.31 -11.42 3.06
CA GLY A 104 -4.15 -10.25 3.91
C GLY A 104 -3.93 -8.99 3.10
N LEU A 105 -4.27 -7.85 3.67
CA LEU A 105 -3.96 -6.51 3.15
C LEU A 105 -3.12 -5.77 4.18
N ALA A 106 -1.95 -5.25 3.78
CA ALA A 106 -1.02 -4.50 4.61
C ALA A 106 -0.72 -3.16 3.94
N SER A 107 -1.36 -2.08 4.39
CA SER A 107 -1.28 -0.77 3.73
C SER A 107 -0.77 0.33 4.66
N SER A 108 -0.09 1.33 4.09
CA SER A 108 0.25 2.59 4.77
C SER A 108 -0.91 3.58 4.78
N SER A 109 -1.98 3.31 4.05
CA SER A 109 -3.17 4.14 3.99
C SER A 109 -3.99 4.09 5.28
N ASN A 110 -4.70 5.19 5.56
CA ASN A 110 -5.65 5.29 6.65
C ASN A 110 -6.74 4.21 6.57
N ARG A 111 -7.29 3.83 7.72
CA ARG A 111 -8.34 2.82 7.83
C ARG A 111 -9.54 3.14 6.93
N GLU A 112 -9.94 4.40 6.87
CA GLU A 112 -11.07 4.87 6.06
C GLU A 112 -10.86 4.63 4.56
N ILE A 113 -9.63 4.80 4.06
CA ILE A 113 -9.28 4.56 2.66
C ILE A 113 -9.29 3.07 2.33
N ILE A 114 -8.76 2.24 3.24
CA ILE A 114 -8.82 0.78 3.10
C ILE A 114 -10.28 0.32 3.06
N ASP A 115 -11.13 0.82 3.97
CA ASP A 115 -12.53 0.45 4.03
C ASP A 115 -13.31 0.92 2.78
N ALA A 116 -13.05 2.13 2.30
CA ALA A 116 -13.64 2.63 1.05
C ALA A 116 -13.25 1.75 -0.15
N PHE A 117 -11.98 1.36 -0.28
CA PHE A 117 -11.55 0.41 -1.30
C PHE A 117 -12.29 -0.92 -1.21
N LEU A 118 -12.35 -1.53 -0.03
CA LEU A 118 -12.97 -2.83 0.15
C LEU A 118 -14.46 -2.82 -0.20
N ASP A 119 -15.17 -1.76 0.16
CA ASP A 119 -16.61 -1.64 -0.10
C ASP A 119 -16.89 -1.34 -1.58
N LEU A 120 -16.14 -0.41 -2.19
CA LEU A 120 -16.35 -0.01 -3.58
C LEU A 120 -15.89 -1.08 -4.58
N SER A 121 -14.82 -1.82 -4.27
CA SER A 121 -14.34 -2.92 -5.12
C SER A 121 -15.14 -4.21 -4.98
N GLY A 122 -15.91 -4.38 -3.89
CA GLY A 122 -16.61 -5.63 -3.56
C GLY A 122 -15.66 -6.73 -3.06
N LEU A 123 -14.41 -6.41 -2.72
CA LEU A 123 -13.40 -7.39 -2.32
C LEU A 123 -13.32 -7.64 -0.80
N ARG A 124 -14.17 -7.03 0.00
CA ARG A 124 -14.14 -7.15 1.48
C ARG A 124 -14.07 -8.61 1.95
N ASP A 125 -14.89 -9.48 1.39
CA ASP A 125 -14.97 -10.90 1.77
C ASP A 125 -13.79 -11.75 1.26
N ARG A 126 -12.92 -11.18 0.43
CA ARG A 126 -11.72 -11.86 -0.09
C ARG A 126 -10.53 -11.73 0.85
N PHE A 127 -10.47 -10.67 1.62
CA PHE A 127 -9.41 -10.44 2.60
C PHE A 127 -9.86 -10.91 3.99
N ARG A 128 -9.14 -11.88 4.57
CA ARG A 128 -9.40 -12.34 5.94
C ARG A 128 -8.92 -11.34 6.98
N VAL A 129 -7.86 -10.60 6.65
CA VAL A 129 -7.24 -9.61 7.53
C VAL A 129 -6.86 -8.40 6.70
N THR A 130 -7.14 -7.22 7.21
CA THR A 130 -6.67 -5.95 6.68
C THR A 130 -6.07 -5.13 7.80
N THR A 131 -4.89 -4.55 7.58
CA THR A 131 -4.18 -3.77 8.60
C THR A 131 -3.64 -2.49 7.97
N SER A 132 -3.94 -1.36 8.61
CA SER A 132 -3.30 -0.07 8.34
C SER A 132 -1.99 0.02 9.14
N SER A 133 -0.98 0.72 8.60
CA SER A 133 0.22 1.08 9.36
C SER A 133 -0.09 1.94 10.58
N GLU A 134 -1.25 2.58 10.64
CA GLU A 134 -1.71 3.32 11.84
C GLU A 134 -2.06 2.40 13.03
N GLU A 135 -2.32 1.12 12.77
CA GLU A 135 -2.67 0.12 13.79
C GLU A 135 -1.44 -0.54 14.44
N VAL A 136 -0.24 -0.22 13.94
CA VAL A 136 1.02 -0.82 14.40
C VAL A 136 1.99 0.24 14.92
N GLY A 137 3.07 -0.19 15.56
CA GLY A 137 4.00 0.73 16.20
C GLY A 137 4.82 1.58 15.24
N ARG A 138 5.12 1.05 14.04
CA ARG A 138 5.95 1.73 13.03
C ARG A 138 5.48 1.38 11.64
N GLY A 139 5.37 2.40 10.78
CA GLY A 139 5.07 2.22 9.36
C GLY A 139 6.22 1.62 8.56
N LYS A 140 5.97 1.29 7.28
CA LYS A 140 6.98 0.84 6.32
C LYS A 140 8.11 1.89 6.23
N PRO A 141 9.39 1.53 6.21
CA PRO A 141 9.94 0.22 5.93
C PRO A 141 10.09 -0.73 7.14
N SER A 142 9.50 -0.42 8.31
CA SER A 142 9.43 -1.41 9.41
C SER A 142 8.56 -2.60 8.99
N PRO A 143 8.90 -3.85 9.41
CA PRO A 143 8.11 -5.03 9.07
C PRO A 143 6.78 -5.13 9.82
N ASP A 144 6.50 -4.21 10.75
CA ASP A 144 5.44 -4.33 11.75
C ASP A 144 4.06 -4.64 11.13
N VAL A 145 3.67 -3.94 10.05
CA VAL A 145 2.37 -4.15 9.40
C VAL A 145 2.26 -5.54 8.75
N TYR A 146 3.33 -6.04 8.14
CA TYR A 146 3.35 -7.38 7.53
C TYR A 146 3.34 -8.49 8.57
N LEU A 147 4.11 -8.32 9.65
CA LEU A 147 4.13 -9.26 10.79
C LEU A 147 2.77 -9.32 11.48
N GLU A 148 2.10 -8.17 11.65
CA GLU A 148 0.77 -8.10 12.24
C GLU A 148 -0.27 -8.82 11.37
N VAL A 149 -0.24 -8.60 10.04
CA VAL A 149 -1.13 -9.33 9.12
C VAL A 149 -0.90 -10.83 9.20
N ALA A 150 0.36 -11.29 9.17
CA ALA A 150 0.68 -12.71 9.28
C ALA A 150 0.20 -13.30 10.61
N ALA A 151 0.42 -12.60 11.73
CA ALA A 151 -0.04 -13.02 13.05
C ALA A 151 -1.57 -13.15 13.13
N ARG A 152 -2.32 -12.14 12.64
CA ARG A 152 -3.79 -12.17 12.58
C ARG A 152 -4.33 -13.27 11.65
N LEU A 153 -3.60 -13.62 10.60
CA LEU A 153 -3.93 -14.77 9.72
C LEU A 153 -3.61 -16.12 10.36
N GLY A 154 -2.84 -16.15 11.45
CA GLY A 154 -2.30 -17.38 12.04
C GLY A 154 -1.26 -18.06 11.15
N ALA A 155 -0.54 -17.29 10.32
CA ALA A 155 0.44 -17.74 9.36
C ALA A 155 1.88 -17.44 9.84
N ASP A 156 2.85 -18.26 9.42
CA ASP A 156 4.27 -17.95 9.57
C ASP A 156 4.67 -16.95 8.46
N ALA A 157 5.16 -15.76 8.84
CA ALA A 157 5.57 -14.74 7.89
C ALA A 157 6.60 -15.26 6.88
N ALA A 158 7.54 -16.12 7.31
CA ALA A 158 8.54 -16.75 6.43
C ALA A 158 7.92 -17.71 5.38
N ARG A 159 6.65 -18.03 5.54
CA ARG A 159 5.86 -18.87 4.62
C ARG A 159 4.78 -18.08 3.88
N CYS A 160 4.79 -16.76 4.01
CA CYS A 160 3.90 -15.87 3.27
C CYS A 160 4.58 -15.29 2.03
N VAL A 161 3.76 -14.89 1.07
CA VAL A 161 4.19 -14.12 -0.11
C VAL A 161 3.57 -12.75 -0.03
N ALA A 162 4.41 -11.69 -0.13
CA ALA A 162 3.96 -10.32 -0.21
C ALA A 162 3.94 -9.83 -1.68
N VAL A 163 2.99 -8.95 -2.01
CA VAL A 163 2.90 -8.26 -3.30
C VAL A 163 3.01 -6.76 -3.04
N GLU A 164 4.01 -6.09 -3.63
CA GLU A 164 4.43 -4.73 -3.30
C GLU A 164 4.96 -3.95 -4.50
N ASP A 165 4.86 -2.61 -4.45
CA ASP A 165 5.33 -1.73 -5.53
C ASP A 165 6.47 -0.80 -5.10
N SER A 166 6.54 -0.43 -3.81
CA SER A 166 7.34 0.67 -3.28
C SER A 166 8.64 0.23 -2.62
N SER A 167 9.65 1.14 -2.59
CA SER A 167 10.91 0.87 -1.89
C SER A 167 10.73 0.53 -0.41
N ASN A 168 9.87 1.27 0.28
CA ASN A 168 9.63 1.06 1.71
C ASN A 168 8.85 -0.23 1.95
N GLY A 169 7.88 -0.54 1.10
CA GLY A 169 7.11 -1.76 1.21
C GLY A 169 7.91 -3.02 0.90
N LEU A 170 8.74 -3.01 -0.16
CA LEU A 170 9.65 -4.11 -0.48
C LEU A 170 10.61 -4.41 0.69
N ARG A 171 11.17 -3.36 1.31
CA ARG A 171 12.03 -3.53 2.49
C ARG A 171 11.25 -4.06 3.70
N ALA A 172 10.04 -3.56 3.93
CA ALA A 172 9.19 -4.01 5.03
C ALA A 172 8.81 -5.48 4.91
N ALA A 173 8.34 -5.90 3.74
CA ALA A 173 7.96 -7.29 3.46
C ALA A 173 9.17 -8.24 3.56
N ALA A 174 10.31 -7.86 2.99
CA ALA A 174 11.55 -8.63 3.10
C ALA A 174 12.05 -8.71 4.55
N ALA A 175 12.00 -7.60 5.32
CA ALA A 175 12.35 -7.59 6.74
C ALA A 175 11.41 -8.42 7.61
N ALA A 176 10.15 -8.61 7.19
CA ALA A 176 9.22 -9.57 7.81
C ALA A 176 9.56 -11.03 7.49
N GLY A 177 10.52 -11.28 6.61
CA GLY A 177 10.92 -12.62 6.17
C GLY A 177 10.02 -13.21 5.07
N MET A 178 9.11 -12.42 4.48
CA MET A 178 8.25 -12.87 3.40
C MET A 178 9.00 -12.96 2.07
N ALA A 179 8.60 -13.90 1.21
CA ALA A 179 9.01 -13.86 -0.18
C ALA A 179 8.23 -12.76 -0.91
N VAL A 180 8.91 -11.92 -1.71
CA VAL A 180 8.29 -10.71 -2.26
C VAL A 180 8.14 -10.80 -3.77
N ILE A 181 6.95 -10.47 -4.28
CA ILE A 181 6.67 -10.20 -5.69
C ILE A 181 6.55 -8.69 -5.85
N ALA A 182 7.41 -8.09 -6.66
CA ALA A 182 7.35 -6.67 -6.97
C ALA A 182 6.43 -6.40 -8.17
N VAL A 183 5.60 -5.35 -8.06
CA VAL A 183 4.81 -4.75 -9.14
C VAL A 183 5.22 -3.28 -9.25
N PRO A 184 6.40 -2.95 -9.81
CA PRO A 184 6.94 -1.59 -9.78
C PRO A 184 6.04 -0.58 -10.47
N ASN A 185 5.77 0.54 -9.81
CA ASN A 185 5.09 1.66 -10.46
C ASN A 185 6.00 2.28 -11.52
N PRO A 186 5.55 2.41 -12.80
CA PRO A 186 6.39 2.92 -13.87
C PRO A 186 6.73 4.42 -13.73
N HIS A 187 5.90 5.18 -13.01
CA HIS A 187 6.12 6.61 -12.78
C HIS A 187 6.99 6.89 -11.54
N TYR A 188 6.95 5.97 -10.57
CA TYR A 188 7.65 6.05 -9.29
C TYR A 188 8.36 4.74 -8.97
N PRO A 189 9.35 4.34 -9.79
CA PRO A 189 9.98 3.03 -9.63
C PRO A 189 10.72 2.94 -8.29
N PRO A 190 10.68 1.76 -7.63
CA PRO A 190 11.43 1.55 -6.41
C PRO A 190 12.95 1.64 -6.66
N ALA A 191 13.68 2.00 -5.61
CA ALA A 191 15.14 2.04 -5.65
C ALA A 191 15.73 0.65 -6.00
N PRO A 192 16.83 0.59 -6.78
CA PRO A 192 17.39 -0.67 -7.25
C PRO A 192 17.74 -1.67 -6.14
N ASP A 193 18.22 -1.17 -4.98
CA ASP A 193 18.52 -2.00 -3.82
C ASP A 193 17.27 -2.60 -3.17
N ALA A 194 16.14 -1.87 -3.17
CA ALA A 194 14.87 -2.38 -2.68
C ALA A 194 14.28 -3.40 -3.67
N LEU A 195 14.34 -3.11 -4.98
CA LEU A 195 13.85 -4.02 -6.01
C LEU A 195 14.64 -5.35 -6.01
N ALA A 196 15.92 -5.33 -5.66
CA ALA A 196 16.75 -6.53 -5.55
C ALA A 196 16.31 -7.48 -4.42
N LEU A 197 15.44 -7.03 -3.50
CA LEU A 197 14.84 -7.90 -2.46
C LEU A 197 13.69 -8.76 -2.99
N ALA A 198 13.15 -8.43 -4.17
CA ALA A 198 12.04 -9.17 -4.74
C ALA A 198 12.51 -10.50 -5.36
N ALA A 199 11.82 -11.59 -5.04
CA ALA A 199 12.04 -12.90 -5.63
C ALA A 199 11.50 -13.00 -7.07
N ALA A 200 10.56 -12.11 -7.43
CA ALA A 200 10.05 -11.94 -8.79
C ALA A 200 9.55 -10.52 -9.00
N THR A 201 9.58 -10.06 -10.27
CA THR A 201 9.02 -8.79 -10.70
C THR A 201 8.03 -9.03 -11.82
N VAL A 202 6.87 -8.38 -11.76
CA VAL A 202 5.83 -8.39 -12.79
C VAL A 202 5.42 -6.95 -13.11
N MET A 203 4.75 -6.74 -14.23
CA MET A 203 4.39 -5.39 -14.68
C MET A 203 2.98 -4.96 -14.20
N THR A 204 2.13 -5.92 -13.91
CA THR A 204 0.75 -5.67 -13.47
C THR A 204 0.33 -6.66 -12.39
N PRO A 205 -0.62 -6.31 -11.50
CA PRO A 205 -1.15 -7.25 -10.52
C PRO A 205 -1.79 -8.48 -11.17
N GLY A 206 -2.35 -8.36 -12.38
CA GLY A 206 -2.93 -9.51 -13.12
C GLY A 206 -1.93 -10.61 -13.47
N GLU A 207 -0.64 -10.32 -13.45
CA GLU A 207 0.42 -11.31 -13.67
C GLU A 207 0.78 -12.09 -12.39
N VAL A 208 0.25 -11.68 -11.22
CA VAL A 208 0.45 -12.39 -9.95
C VAL A 208 -0.45 -13.63 -9.92
N THR A 209 -0.01 -14.65 -10.62
CA THR A 209 -0.75 -15.91 -10.77
C THR A 209 -0.45 -16.91 -9.65
N PRO A 210 -1.32 -17.91 -9.41
CA PRO A 210 -1.03 -18.97 -8.46
C PRO A 210 0.29 -19.71 -8.73
N ALA A 211 0.63 -19.94 -9.98
CA ALA A 211 1.89 -20.57 -10.36
C ALA A 211 3.11 -19.71 -10.00
N LEU A 212 3.01 -18.39 -10.12
CA LEU A 212 4.04 -17.46 -9.71
C LEU A 212 4.21 -17.49 -8.18
N VAL A 213 3.11 -17.41 -7.43
CA VAL A 213 3.10 -17.44 -5.96
C VAL A 213 3.73 -18.76 -5.44
N GLU A 214 3.37 -19.91 -6.00
CA GLU A 214 3.95 -21.19 -5.62
C GLU A 214 5.46 -21.26 -5.89
N ARG A 215 5.90 -20.74 -7.04
CA ARG A 215 7.33 -20.71 -7.43
C ARG A 215 8.13 -19.83 -6.46
N VAL A 216 7.65 -18.63 -6.16
CA VAL A 216 8.32 -17.68 -5.28
C VAL A 216 8.40 -18.22 -3.85
N ALA A 217 7.33 -18.82 -3.34
CA ALA A 217 7.30 -19.44 -2.01
C ALA A 217 8.22 -20.67 -1.87
N GLY A 218 8.58 -21.30 -2.96
CA GLY A 218 9.49 -22.46 -2.97
C GLY A 218 10.96 -22.10 -3.18
N SER A 219 11.28 -20.83 -3.42
CA SER A 219 12.68 -20.39 -3.58
C SER A 219 13.30 -20.23 -2.19
N PRO A 220 14.50 -20.77 -1.94
CA PRO A 220 15.22 -20.49 -0.70
C PRO A 220 15.55 -18.98 -0.64
N SER A 221 15.30 -18.37 0.50
CA SER A 221 15.68 -16.99 0.84
C SER A 221 17.19 -16.82 0.89
#